data_2fb433f848036391f6af7a8b2f00aba9
#
_entry.id   2fb433f848036391f6af7a8b2f00aba9
#
_cell.length_a   1.000
_cell.length_b   1.000
_cell.length_c   1.000
_cell.angle_alpha   90.00
_cell.angle_beta   90.00
_cell.angle_gamma   90.00
#
_symmetry.space_group_name_H-M   'P 1'
#
loop_
_entity.id
_entity.type
_entity.pdbx_description
1 polymer ?
#
loop_
_entity_poly.entity_id
_entity_poly.type
_entity_poly.pdbx_seq_one_letter_code
_entity_poly.pdbx_strand_id
1 'polypeptide(L)'
;YDHIGGNQELKKKYGSVVVGFKGDSRRIPEIDILLEDNQIWKAENFEAKIMHIPGHTSGHICFNFFKEKIVFTGDTLFSLGCGRIFEGSYEEMFESLNKIKLLPEDTKIYCGHEYTLNNAKFCKKYDSKNKDLQKKIEKIEKLRENGIPTIPSTLKEELECNIFLRAK
;
A
#
# COMPACT_ATOMS: atom_id res chain seq x y z
N TYR A 1 -13.82 1.63 -7.55
CA TYR A 1 -13.90 2.25 -8.90
C TYR A 1 -12.65 3.06 -9.23
N ASP A 2 -12.04 3.73 -8.27
CA ASP A 2 -10.86 4.60 -8.45
C ASP A 2 -9.57 3.84 -8.83
N HIS A 3 -9.49 2.53 -8.59
CA HIS A 3 -8.37 1.68 -9.00
C HIS A 3 -8.59 0.89 -10.29
N ILE A 4 -9.82 0.78 -10.79
CA ILE A 4 -10.16 -0.05 -11.95
C ILE A 4 -10.91 0.69 -13.06
N GLY A 5 -11.34 1.92 -12.80
CA GLY A 5 -12.18 2.69 -13.74
C GLY A 5 -11.52 3.00 -15.08
N GLY A 6 -10.18 3.05 -15.11
CA GLY A 6 -9.40 3.30 -16.33
C GLY A 6 -9.01 2.06 -17.14
N ASN A 7 -9.28 0.84 -16.65
CA ASN A 7 -8.75 -0.38 -17.26
C ASN A 7 -9.10 -0.51 -18.74
N GLN A 8 -10.36 -0.34 -19.09
CA GLN A 8 -10.85 -0.50 -20.47
C GLN A 8 -10.22 0.53 -21.42
N GLU A 9 -10.17 1.80 -21.00
CA GLU A 9 -9.61 2.88 -21.83
C GLU A 9 -8.12 2.73 -22.02
N LEU A 10 -7.38 2.40 -20.96
CA LEU A 10 -5.93 2.18 -21.01
C LEU A 10 -5.59 0.97 -21.88
N LYS A 11 -6.34 -0.13 -21.72
CA LYS A 11 -6.17 -1.31 -22.55
C LYS A 11 -6.43 -1.01 -24.03
N LYS A 12 -7.50 -0.32 -24.34
CA LYS A 12 -7.84 0.07 -25.71
C LYS A 12 -6.81 1.00 -26.33
N LYS A 13 -6.28 1.95 -25.54
CA LYS A 13 -5.36 2.99 -26.05
C LYS A 13 -3.92 2.51 -26.17
N TYR A 14 -3.46 1.68 -25.22
CA TYR A 14 -2.05 1.31 -25.10
C TYR A 14 -1.77 -0.19 -25.22
N GLY A 15 -2.79 -1.03 -25.39
CA GLY A 15 -2.64 -2.49 -25.36
C GLY A 15 -2.19 -3.01 -23.98
N SER A 16 -2.50 -2.28 -22.91
CA SER A 16 -2.08 -2.61 -21.55
C SER A 16 -2.66 -3.95 -21.10
N VAL A 17 -1.87 -4.70 -20.33
CA VAL A 17 -2.30 -5.95 -19.69
C VAL A 17 -2.84 -5.62 -18.30
N VAL A 18 -4.04 -6.08 -18.00
CA VAL A 18 -4.67 -5.92 -16.69
C VAL A 18 -4.38 -7.14 -15.83
N VAL A 19 -3.74 -6.92 -14.70
CA VAL A 19 -3.28 -7.97 -13.79
C VAL A 19 -3.95 -7.78 -12.44
N GLY A 20 -4.47 -8.84 -11.83
CA GLY A 20 -5.16 -8.71 -10.55
C GLY A 20 -5.38 -10.05 -9.83
N PHE A 21 -5.95 -9.98 -8.63
CA PHE A 21 -6.18 -11.16 -7.80
C PHE A 21 -7.26 -12.07 -8.39
N LYS A 22 -6.98 -13.36 -8.45
CA LYS A 22 -7.90 -14.38 -8.99
C LYS A 22 -9.26 -14.37 -8.27
N GLY A 23 -9.25 -14.20 -6.94
CA GLY A 23 -10.46 -14.14 -6.14
C GLY A 23 -11.40 -12.97 -6.50
N ASP A 24 -10.84 -11.89 -7.08
CA ASP A 24 -11.58 -10.70 -7.50
C ASP A 24 -11.87 -10.63 -9.01
N SER A 25 -11.57 -11.67 -9.75
CA SER A 25 -11.67 -11.68 -11.23
C SER A 25 -13.02 -11.19 -11.77
N ARG A 26 -14.11 -11.48 -11.07
CA ARG A 26 -15.47 -11.04 -11.48
C ARG A 26 -15.72 -9.54 -11.28
N ARG A 27 -14.89 -8.87 -10.47
CA ARG A 27 -15.03 -7.45 -10.12
C ARG A 27 -14.05 -6.55 -10.85
N ILE A 28 -13.03 -7.13 -11.49
CA ILE A 28 -11.99 -6.39 -12.21
C ILE A 28 -12.30 -6.42 -13.71
N PRO A 29 -12.73 -5.28 -14.31
CA PRO A 29 -12.98 -5.22 -15.74
C PRO A 29 -11.72 -5.49 -16.54
N GLU A 30 -11.88 -6.24 -17.64
CA GLU A 30 -10.80 -6.48 -18.63
C GLU A 30 -9.57 -7.19 -18.06
N ILE A 31 -9.70 -7.94 -16.97
CA ILE A 31 -8.57 -8.68 -16.39
C ILE A 31 -8.04 -9.74 -17.35
N ASP A 32 -6.72 -9.74 -17.56
CA ASP A 32 -6.00 -10.68 -18.45
C ASP A 32 -5.27 -11.76 -17.66
N ILE A 33 -4.62 -11.37 -16.56
CA ILE A 33 -3.76 -12.25 -15.77
C ILE A 33 -4.29 -12.34 -14.36
N LEU A 34 -4.60 -13.57 -13.93
CA LEU A 34 -5.08 -13.89 -12.59
C LEU A 34 -3.90 -14.29 -11.73
N LEU A 35 -3.72 -13.59 -10.60
CA LEU A 35 -2.64 -13.85 -9.64
C LEU A 35 -3.18 -14.49 -8.36
N GLU A 36 -2.34 -15.29 -7.74
CA GLU A 36 -2.61 -15.96 -6.46
C GLU A 36 -1.61 -15.49 -5.39
N ASP A 37 -1.97 -15.70 -4.12
CA ASP A 37 -1.07 -15.40 -2.99
C ASP A 37 0.24 -16.18 -3.10
N ASN A 38 1.34 -15.53 -2.72
CA ASN A 38 2.71 -16.06 -2.80
C ASN A 38 3.24 -16.41 -4.19
N GLN A 39 2.48 -16.14 -5.25
CA GLN A 39 2.95 -16.30 -6.63
C GLN A 39 4.09 -15.31 -6.93
N ILE A 40 5.09 -15.75 -7.71
CA ILE A 40 6.05 -14.86 -8.34
C ILE A 40 5.53 -14.50 -9.73
N TRP A 41 5.17 -13.25 -9.89
CA TRP A 41 4.78 -12.69 -11.17
C TRP A 41 5.97 -12.01 -11.84
N LYS A 42 6.10 -12.22 -13.16
CA LYS A 42 7.19 -11.66 -13.97
C LYS A 42 6.62 -10.79 -15.07
N ALA A 43 7.17 -9.60 -15.21
CA ALA A 43 6.90 -8.68 -16.29
C ALA A 43 8.22 -8.13 -16.81
N GLU A 44 8.60 -8.53 -18.04
CA GLU A 44 9.88 -8.16 -18.65
C GLU A 44 11.07 -8.48 -17.71
N ASN A 45 11.73 -7.43 -17.21
CA ASN A 45 12.90 -7.54 -16.32
C ASN A 45 12.55 -7.47 -14.83
N PHE A 46 11.27 -7.35 -14.48
CA PHE A 46 10.82 -7.21 -13.09
C PHE A 46 10.21 -8.51 -12.57
N GLU A 47 10.43 -8.77 -11.30
CA GLU A 47 9.81 -9.88 -10.58
C GLU A 47 9.16 -9.35 -9.30
N ALA A 48 7.88 -9.64 -9.11
CA ALA A 48 7.17 -9.31 -7.88
C ALA A 48 6.62 -10.56 -7.20
N LYS A 49 6.82 -10.67 -5.89
CA LYS A 49 6.06 -11.60 -5.07
C LYS A 49 4.71 -10.99 -4.77
N ILE A 50 3.64 -11.71 -5.09
CA ILE A 50 2.28 -11.32 -4.79
C ILE A 50 1.95 -11.71 -3.36
N MET A 51 1.40 -10.77 -2.61
CA MET A 51 0.97 -11.02 -1.24
C MET A 51 -0.52 -10.64 -1.13
N HIS A 52 -1.36 -11.59 -0.76
CA HIS A 52 -2.77 -11.32 -0.45
C HIS A 52 -2.86 -10.66 0.92
N ILE A 53 -3.41 -9.45 0.94
CA ILE A 53 -3.48 -8.56 2.10
C ILE A 53 -4.91 -8.01 2.28
N PRO A 54 -5.88 -8.88 2.58
CA PRO A 54 -7.28 -8.49 2.74
C PRO A 54 -7.49 -7.57 3.93
N GLY A 55 -8.65 -6.92 3.95
CA GLY A 55 -9.09 -6.01 5.01
C GLY A 55 -9.81 -4.80 4.45
N HIS A 56 -9.14 -3.98 3.65
CA HIS A 56 -9.78 -2.87 2.91
C HIS A 56 -10.80 -3.41 1.91
N THR A 57 -10.35 -4.32 1.05
CA THR A 57 -11.21 -5.19 0.23
C THR A 57 -10.80 -6.65 0.46
N SER A 58 -11.68 -7.59 0.16
CA SER A 58 -11.43 -9.02 0.36
C SER A 58 -10.36 -9.58 -0.58
N GLY A 59 -10.22 -9.02 -1.78
CA GLY A 59 -9.25 -9.44 -2.78
C GLY A 59 -8.02 -8.56 -2.90
N HIS A 60 -7.72 -7.75 -1.90
CA HIS A 60 -6.58 -6.83 -1.97
C HIS A 60 -5.24 -7.57 -2.01
N ILE A 61 -4.40 -7.23 -2.98
CA ILE A 61 -3.04 -7.76 -3.12
C ILE A 61 -2.03 -6.63 -3.14
N CYS A 62 -0.80 -6.91 -2.72
CA CYS A 62 0.34 -6.06 -2.99
C CYS A 62 1.36 -6.74 -3.89
N PHE A 63 2.13 -5.92 -4.59
CA PHE A 63 3.23 -6.33 -5.44
C PHE A 63 4.54 -5.99 -4.74
N ASN A 64 5.23 -7.01 -4.24
CA ASN A 64 6.54 -6.85 -3.61
C ASN A 64 7.66 -7.15 -4.62
N PHE A 65 8.25 -6.11 -5.18
CA PHE A 65 9.44 -6.16 -6.02
C PHE A 65 10.67 -6.28 -5.11
N PHE A 66 10.92 -7.49 -4.68
CA PHE A 66 11.88 -7.77 -3.59
C PHE A 66 13.34 -7.47 -3.98
N LYS A 67 13.71 -7.53 -5.26
CA LYS A 67 15.05 -7.19 -5.75
C LYS A 67 15.29 -5.68 -5.68
N GLU A 68 14.29 -4.90 -6.04
CA GLU A 68 14.29 -3.44 -6.06
C GLU A 68 14.00 -2.84 -4.66
N LYS A 69 13.57 -3.68 -3.70
CA LYS A 69 13.10 -3.26 -2.38
C LYS A 69 11.99 -2.23 -2.47
N ILE A 70 10.99 -2.53 -3.29
CA ILE A 70 9.80 -1.70 -3.52
C ILE A 70 8.57 -2.57 -3.31
N VAL A 71 7.58 -2.03 -2.59
CA VAL A 71 6.26 -2.64 -2.45
C VAL A 71 5.15 -1.65 -2.77
N PHE A 72 4.19 -2.08 -3.60
CA PHE A 72 2.96 -1.36 -3.87
C PHE A 72 1.85 -1.94 -3.01
N THR A 73 1.42 -1.20 -1.99
CA THR A 73 0.51 -1.68 -0.94
C THR A 73 -0.95 -1.34 -1.21
N GLY A 74 -1.23 -0.61 -2.30
CA GLY A 74 -2.59 -0.14 -2.59
C GLY A 74 -3.19 0.58 -1.38
N ASP A 75 -4.37 0.15 -0.96
CA ASP A 75 -5.12 0.75 0.13
C ASP A 75 -5.08 -0.07 1.44
N THR A 76 -4.12 -0.96 1.61
CA THR A 76 -3.93 -1.65 2.88
C THR A 76 -3.02 -0.85 3.82
N LEU A 77 -1.83 -0.44 3.37
CA LEU A 77 -0.91 0.36 4.17
C LEU A 77 -0.66 1.71 3.49
N PHE A 78 -0.94 2.80 4.19
CA PHE A 78 -0.59 4.17 3.80
C PHE A 78 0.57 4.71 4.62
N SER A 79 1.22 5.76 4.14
CA SER A 79 2.15 6.49 4.99
C SER A 79 1.40 7.07 6.21
N LEU A 80 1.84 6.66 7.40
CA LEU A 80 1.26 6.97 8.72
C LEU A 80 -0.20 6.51 8.89
N GLY A 81 -0.65 5.52 8.13
CA GLY A 81 -2.04 5.07 8.20
C GLY A 81 -2.26 3.67 7.64
N CYS A 82 -3.51 3.23 7.66
CA CYS A 82 -3.98 2.04 6.97
C CYS A 82 -5.35 2.30 6.33
N GLY A 83 -5.78 1.41 5.45
CA GLY A 83 -7.08 1.47 4.80
C GLY A 83 -8.24 1.29 5.78
N ARG A 84 -9.38 1.85 5.43
CA ARG A 84 -10.65 1.51 6.10
C ARG A 84 -11.01 0.07 5.76
N ILE A 85 -11.66 -0.60 6.71
CA ILE A 85 -12.14 -1.95 6.51
C ILE A 85 -13.54 -1.86 5.90
N PHE A 86 -13.66 -2.18 4.61
CA PHE A 86 -14.94 -2.17 3.90
C PHE A 86 -15.53 -3.57 3.77
N GLU A 87 -14.68 -4.58 3.51
CA GLU A 87 -15.13 -5.93 3.18
C GLU A 87 -14.55 -7.00 4.12
N GLY A 88 -13.36 -6.74 4.69
CA GLY A 88 -12.70 -7.67 5.59
C GLY A 88 -13.03 -7.45 7.06
N SER A 89 -12.24 -8.07 7.93
CA SER A 89 -12.31 -7.92 9.38
C SER A 89 -11.10 -7.15 9.94
N TYR A 90 -11.15 -6.77 11.22
CA TYR A 90 -10.00 -6.17 11.91
C TYR A 90 -8.82 -7.14 12.00
N GLU A 91 -9.11 -8.41 12.19
CA GLU A 91 -8.13 -9.48 12.26
C GLU A 91 -7.41 -9.65 10.92
N GLU A 92 -8.15 -9.70 9.81
CA GLU A 92 -7.57 -9.79 8.46
C GLU A 92 -6.68 -8.57 8.14
N MET A 93 -7.13 -7.36 8.47
CA MET A 93 -6.31 -6.16 8.29
C MET A 93 -5.04 -6.21 9.14
N PHE A 94 -5.15 -6.62 10.39
CA PHE A 94 -4.00 -6.75 11.29
C PHE A 94 -2.98 -7.78 10.78
N GLU A 95 -3.45 -8.94 10.33
CA GLU A 95 -2.58 -9.96 9.71
C GLU A 95 -1.94 -9.45 8.42
N SER A 96 -2.66 -8.72 7.60
CA SER A 96 -2.16 -8.11 6.37
C SER A 96 -1.06 -7.08 6.65
N LEU A 97 -1.24 -6.23 7.65
CA LEU A 97 -0.21 -5.29 8.10
C LEU A 97 1.01 -6.04 8.67
N ASN A 98 0.80 -7.12 9.43
CA ASN A 98 1.89 -7.95 9.94
C ASN A 98 2.68 -8.64 8.83
N LYS A 99 2.04 -9.10 7.75
CA LYS A 99 2.76 -9.61 6.57
C LYS A 99 3.70 -8.56 5.98
N ILE A 100 3.24 -7.31 5.84
CA ILE A 100 4.05 -6.21 5.32
C ILE A 100 5.21 -5.87 6.27
N LYS A 101 5.00 -5.93 7.59
CA LYS A 101 6.05 -5.70 8.60
C LYS A 101 7.24 -6.66 8.50
N LEU A 102 7.07 -7.81 7.88
CA LEU A 102 8.14 -8.81 7.71
C LEU A 102 9.09 -8.48 6.54
N LEU A 103 8.79 -7.47 5.74
CA LEU A 103 9.67 -7.03 4.66
C LEU A 103 10.92 -6.33 5.24
N PRO A 104 12.02 -6.22 4.47
CA PRO A 104 13.20 -5.45 4.87
C PRO A 104 12.86 -4.00 5.21
N GLU A 105 13.44 -3.44 6.26
CA GLU A 105 13.16 -2.09 6.75
C GLU A 105 13.43 -0.98 5.71
N ASP A 106 14.37 -1.21 4.79
CA ASP A 106 14.72 -0.30 3.71
C ASP A 106 13.80 -0.41 2.48
N THR A 107 12.75 -1.24 2.56
CA THR A 107 11.73 -1.35 1.50
C THR A 107 10.96 -0.04 1.38
N LYS A 108 10.89 0.48 0.16
CA LYS A 108 10.10 1.67 -0.19
C LYS A 108 8.63 1.28 -0.40
N ILE A 109 7.74 1.99 0.27
CA ILE A 109 6.30 1.75 0.26
C ILE A 109 5.62 2.77 -0.64
N TYR A 110 4.94 2.28 -1.67
CA TYR A 110 4.09 3.05 -2.55
C TYR A 110 2.63 2.66 -2.30
N CYS A 111 1.87 3.53 -1.70
CA CYS A 111 0.44 3.33 -1.43
C CYS A 111 -0.44 4.00 -2.49
N GLY A 112 -1.75 3.67 -2.46
CA GLY A 112 -2.70 4.10 -3.49
C GLY A 112 -3.04 5.60 -3.47
N HIS A 113 -2.92 6.27 -2.31
CA HIS A 113 -3.37 7.65 -2.13
C HIS A 113 -2.41 8.50 -1.30
N GLU A 114 -2.38 9.80 -1.57
CA GLU A 114 -1.62 10.82 -0.84
C GLU A 114 -2.43 11.33 0.38
N TYR A 115 -2.62 10.48 1.40
CA TYR A 115 -3.35 10.82 2.62
C TYR A 115 -2.44 11.22 3.80
N THR A 116 -1.13 11.26 3.57
CA THR A 116 -0.10 11.35 4.61
C THR A 116 -0.30 12.51 5.58
N LEU A 117 -0.64 13.71 5.08
CA LEU A 117 -0.85 14.87 5.96
C LEU A 117 -2.02 14.68 6.93
N ASN A 118 -3.12 14.07 6.49
CA ASN A 118 -4.27 13.79 7.35
C ASN A 118 -3.97 12.64 8.33
N ASN A 119 -3.27 11.62 7.87
CA ASN A 119 -2.80 10.51 8.71
C ASN A 119 -1.82 11.00 9.78
N ALA A 120 -0.93 11.95 9.44
CA ALA A 120 -0.01 12.57 10.38
C ALA A 120 -0.73 13.28 11.53
N LYS A 121 -1.79 14.03 11.23
CA LYS A 121 -2.64 14.67 12.25
C LYS A 121 -3.28 13.64 13.19
N PHE A 122 -3.72 12.52 12.65
CA PHE A 122 -4.30 11.42 13.41
C PHE A 122 -3.25 10.77 14.31
N CYS A 123 -2.09 10.39 13.79
CA CYS A 123 -1.00 9.81 14.57
C CYS A 123 -0.54 10.73 15.68
N LYS A 124 -0.41 12.03 15.42
CA LYS A 124 -0.03 13.05 16.43
C LYS A 124 -0.99 13.07 17.63
N LYS A 125 -2.29 12.85 17.38
CA LYS A 125 -3.31 12.82 18.44
C LYS A 125 -3.10 11.65 19.41
N TYR A 126 -2.66 10.49 18.92
CA TYR A 126 -2.58 9.26 19.71
C TYR A 126 -1.15 8.90 20.15
N ASP A 127 -0.12 9.41 19.48
CA ASP A 127 1.29 9.14 19.79
C ASP A 127 2.12 10.44 19.83
N SER A 128 1.60 11.46 20.50
CA SER A 128 2.18 12.81 20.55
C SER A 128 3.59 12.89 21.16
N LYS A 129 4.00 11.89 21.97
CA LYS A 129 5.32 11.84 22.60
C LYS A 129 6.40 11.20 21.73
N ASN A 130 6.04 10.64 20.60
CA ASN A 130 6.96 10.00 19.67
C ASN A 130 7.77 11.06 18.92
N LYS A 131 9.07 11.13 19.22
CA LYS A 131 9.97 12.14 18.65
C LYS A 131 10.22 11.92 17.14
N ASP A 132 10.24 10.67 16.69
CA ASP A 132 10.46 10.35 15.27
C ASP A 132 9.22 10.69 14.45
N LEU A 133 8.03 10.45 15.01
CA LEU A 133 6.78 10.93 14.43
C LEU A 133 6.74 12.46 14.32
N GLN A 134 7.18 13.20 15.35
CA GLN A 134 7.23 14.67 15.31
C GLN A 134 8.12 15.17 14.17
N LYS A 135 9.35 14.62 14.04
CA LYS A 135 10.26 14.96 12.93
C LYS A 135 9.66 14.61 11.57
N LYS A 136 9.01 13.44 11.45
CA LYS A 136 8.36 13.02 10.21
C LYS A 136 7.22 13.95 9.84
N ILE A 137 6.42 14.42 10.80
CA ILE A 137 5.35 15.41 10.58
C ILE A 137 5.91 16.71 10.03
N GLU A 138 6.96 17.28 10.63
CA GLU A 138 7.61 18.50 10.14
C GLU A 138 8.09 18.38 8.69
N LYS A 139 8.68 17.22 8.35
CA LYS A 139 9.09 16.90 6.97
C LYS A 139 7.91 16.86 6.02
N ILE A 140 6.82 16.19 6.43
CA ILE A 140 5.59 16.04 5.62
C ILE A 140 4.95 17.41 5.35
N GLU A 141 4.82 18.25 6.38
CA GLU A 141 4.25 19.59 6.26
C GLU A 141 5.05 20.43 5.24
N LYS A 142 6.37 20.47 5.36
CA LYS A 142 7.25 21.17 4.40
C LYS A 142 7.10 20.65 2.97
N LEU A 143 7.03 19.33 2.77
CA LEU A 143 6.84 18.73 1.45
C LEU A 143 5.49 19.18 0.85
N ARG A 144 4.42 19.09 1.63
CA ARG A 144 3.07 19.42 1.16
C ARG A 144 2.87 20.92 0.93
N GLU A 145 3.48 21.79 1.72
CA GLU A 145 3.52 23.23 1.48
C GLU A 145 4.14 23.59 0.12
N ASN A 146 5.12 22.80 -0.32
CA ASN A 146 5.78 22.97 -1.62
C ASN A 146 5.17 22.14 -2.74
N GLY A 147 4.01 21.51 -2.53
CA GLY A 147 3.35 20.66 -3.53
C GLY A 147 4.09 19.34 -3.84
N ILE A 148 5.10 18.97 -3.03
CA ILE A 148 5.91 17.77 -3.24
C ILE A 148 5.20 16.56 -2.63
N PRO A 149 5.14 15.40 -3.33
CA PRO A 149 4.60 14.16 -2.79
C PRO A 149 5.37 13.67 -1.56
N THR A 150 4.66 13.00 -0.64
CA THR A 150 5.26 12.39 0.56
C THR A 150 5.54 10.90 0.38
N ILE A 151 5.12 10.33 -0.74
CA ILE A 151 5.30 8.92 -1.13
C ILE A 151 6.46 8.84 -2.13
N PRO A 152 7.36 7.85 -1.98
CA PRO A 152 7.31 6.73 -1.05
C PRO A 152 7.78 7.07 0.36
N SER A 153 7.27 6.34 1.35
CA SER A 153 7.91 6.19 2.66
C SER A 153 8.77 4.93 2.69
N THR A 154 9.53 4.70 3.77
CA THR A 154 10.21 3.42 3.99
C THR A 154 9.51 2.62 5.06
N LEU A 155 9.66 1.28 5.03
CA LEU A 155 9.08 0.43 6.07
C LEU A 155 9.63 0.80 7.45
N LYS A 156 10.92 1.15 7.55
CA LYS A 156 11.53 1.64 8.79
C LYS A 156 10.77 2.86 9.34
N GLU A 157 10.54 3.89 8.51
CA GLU A 157 9.80 5.08 8.93
C GLU A 157 8.38 4.72 9.40
N GLU A 158 7.72 3.77 8.74
CA GLU A 158 6.38 3.34 9.14
C GLU A 158 6.40 2.53 10.45
N LEU A 159 7.39 1.67 10.67
CA LEU A 159 7.57 0.95 11.94
C LEU A 159 7.83 1.90 13.12
N GLU A 160 8.54 2.99 12.88
CA GLU A 160 8.87 4.00 13.91
C GLU A 160 7.69 4.95 14.20
N CYS A 161 6.85 5.26 13.21
CA CYS A 161 5.89 6.37 13.26
C CYS A 161 4.42 5.98 13.09
N ASN A 162 4.13 4.90 12.35
CA ASN A 162 2.75 4.53 12.04
C ASN A 162 2.12 3.74 13.20
N ILE A 163 1.11 4.32 13.84
CA ILE A 163 0.47 3.71 15.02
C ILE A 163 -0.19 2.37 14.72
N PHE A 164 -0.63 2.13 13.50
CA PHE A 164 -1.24 0.86 13.10
C PHE A 164 -0.21 -0.27 12.98
N LEU A 165 1.03 0.03 12.57
CA LEU A 165 2.12 -0.95 12.57
C LEU A 165 2.73 -1.13 13.97
N ARG A 166 2.56 -0.18 14.87
CA ARG A 166 3.06 -0.22 16.26
C ARG A 166 2.06 -0.82 17.24
N ALA A 167 0.82 -1.08 16.80
CA ALA A 167 -0.16 -1.82 17.59
C ALA A 167 0.38 -3.23 17.94
N LYS A 168 0.10 -3.66 19.18
CA LYS A 168 0.53 -4.97 19.73
C LYS A 168 -0.67 -5.90 19.83
#